data_099077d8383d5465d8adc4fe0be9ee38
#
_entry.id   099077d8383d5465d8adc4fe0be9ee38
#
_cell.length_a   1.000
_cell.length_b   1.000
_cell.length_c   1.000
_cell.angle_alpha   90.00
_cell.angle_beta   90.00
_cell.angle_gamma   90.00
#
_symmetry.space_group_name_H-M   'P 1'
#
loop_
_entity.id
_entity.type
_entity.pdbx_description
1 polymer ?
#
loop_
_entity_poly.entity_id
_entity_poly.type
_entity_poly.pdbx_seq_one_letter_code
_entity_poly.pdbx_strand_id
1 'polypeptide(L)'
;MRKGIILAGGSGTRLYPLTLGTSKQLMPVYDKPLVYYPLSTLMLAGIRDVLLISTPQDVPRFRALFGDGARLGLNMRYAEQPKPEGLAQAFVIGREFMGRDPAALVLGDNIFYGAGLRPLLQQADQHTQGATVFAYYVADPERYGVVTFDSTGRVEKIEEKPRAPRSHYAVTGLYFYDNTVLEIARGLTPSARGELEITDVNNAYLKAGTLRVVTLGRGIAWLDTGTPESLLQASTYVAAVEQRQGLKIGAVEEVAYRMGFIDAAAVERLATPLKGNPYGEYLLAMIRDTSYPRESEAGPA
;
A
#
# COMPACT_ATOMS: atom_id res chain seq x y z
N MET A 1 0.24 -5.72 18.16
CA MET A 1 -0.20 -4.59 17.26
C MET A 1 0.23 -4.95 15.84
N ARG A 2 -0.59 -4.71 14.80
CA ARG A 2 -0.22 -5.10 13.43
C ARG A 2 1.01 -4.33 12.94
N LYS A 3 1.92 -5.01 12.26
CA LYS A 3 3.10 -4.45 11.60
C LYS A 3 2.79 -4.14 10.15
N GLY A 4 3.31 -3.04 9.61
CA GLY A 4 3.21 -2.70 8.20
C GLY A 4 4.48 -3.09 7.44
N ILE A 5 4.33 -3.64 6.25
CA ILE A 5 5.43 -3.90 5.33
C ILE A 5 5.14 -3.19 4.02
N ILE A 6 6.06 -2.35 3.56
CA ILE A 6 6.05 -1.77 2.21
C ILE A 6 7.10 -2.52 1.41
N LEU A 7 6.67 -3.24 0.37
CA LEU A 7 7.61 -3.87 -0.56
C LEU A 7 7.88 -2.92 -1.72
N ALA A 8 9.02 -2.25 -1.64
CA ALA A 8 9.50 -1.26 -2.60
C ALA A 8 10.76 -1.75 -3.37
N GLY A 9 10.86 -3.06 -3.55
CA GLY A 9 11.92 -3.72 -4.32
C GLY A 9 11.55 -3.87 -5.80
N GLY A 10 12.39 -4.61 -6.51
CA GLY A 10 12.23 -4.93 -7.93
C GLY A 10 13.09 -4.06 -8.86
N SER A 11 13.42 -4.61 -10.03
CA SER A 11 14.32 -3.96 -11.00
C SER A 11 13.71 -2.82 -11.79
N GLY A 12 12.37 -2.66 -11.76
CA GLY A 12 11.66 -1.62 -12.49
C GLY A 12 11.86 -1.63 -14.02
N THR A 13 12.31 -2.74 -14.60
CA THR A 13 12.72 -2.84 -16.02
C THR A 13 11.63 -2.40 -17.01
N ARG A 14 10.36 -2.61 -16.67
CA ARG A 14 9.21 -2.16 -17.50
C ARG A 14 9.13 -0.63 -17.65
N LEU A 15 9.81 0.10 -16.76
CA LEU A 15 9.87 1.57 -16.78
C LEU A 15 11.19 2.12 -17.32
N TYR A 16 12.09 1.28 -17.87
CA TYR A 16 13.32 1.78 -18.48
C TYR A 16 13.00 2.76 -19.63
N PRO A 17 13.79 3.86 -19.78
CA PRO A 17 15.00 4.21 -19.01
C PRO A 17 14.76 4.95 -17.68
N LEU A 18 13.50 5.27 -17.28
CA LEU A 18 13.17 6.09 -16.12
C LEU A 18 13.80 5.54 -14.82
N THR A 19 13.79 4.23 -14.66
CA THR A 19 14.29 3.55 -13.44
C THR A 19 15.77 3.17 -13.48
N LEU A 20 16.53 3.64 -14.48
CA LEU A 20 17.99 3.46 -14.49
C LEU A 20 18.69 4.31 -13.40
N GLY A 21 18.13 5.47 -13.09
CA GLY A 21 18.71 6.42 -12.14
C GLY A 21 18.09 6.42 -10.75
N THR A 22 16.90 5.80 -10.59
CA THR A 22 16.15 5.84 -9.33
C THR A 22 15.18 4.68 -9.20
N SER A 23 14.85 4.31 -7.95
CA SER A 23 13.75 3.40 -7.69
C SER A 23 12.42 3.94 -8.23
N LYS A 24 11.58 3.07 -8.79
CA LYS A 24 10.22 3.42 -9.21
C LYS A 24 9.43 4.12 -8.10
N GLN A 25 9.55 3.64 -6.87
CA GLN A 25 8.80 4.13 -5.73
C GLN A 25 9.27 5.53 -5.25
N LEU A 26 10.41 6.01 -5.73
CA LEU A 26 10.90 7.38 -5.52
C LEU A 26 10.54 8.34 -6.65
N MET A 27 9.99 7.81 -7.76
CA MET A 27 9.52 8.65 -8.87
C MET A 27 8.31 9.48 -8.42
N PRO A 28 8.15 10.71 -8.97
CA PRO A 28 7.01 11.54 -8.65
C PRO A 28 5.71 10.96 -9.26
N VAL A 29 4.66 10.94 -8.45
CA VAL A 29 3.28 10.84 -8.92
C VAL A 29 2.62 12.16 -8.57
N TYR A 30 2.48 13.01 -9.57
CA TYR A 30 2.09 14.41 -9.48
C TYR A 30 3.06 15.23 -8.63
N ASP A 31 2.83 15.47 -7.34
CA ASP A 31 3.55 16.41 -6.50
C ASP A 31 4.38 15.78 -5.37
N LYS A 32 4.40 14.44 -5.27
CA LYS A 32 5.13 13.71 -4.23
C LYS A 32 5.64 12.36 -4.70
N PRO A 33 6.64 11.76 -4.01
CA PRO A 33 7.13 10.42 -4.35
C PRO A 33 6.04 9.36 -4.24
N LEU A 34 6.03 8.40 -5.17
CA LEU A 34 5.06 7.30 -5.22
C LEU A 34 4.91 6.55 -3.87
N VAL A 35 6.01 6.35 -3.14
CA VAL A 35 6.00 5.62 -1.85
C VAL A 35 5.16 6.30 -0.76
N TYR A 36 4.81 7.58 -0.90
CA TYR A 36 3.91 8.29 0.02
C TYR A 36 2.52 7.67 0.04
N TYR A 37 2.02 7.21 -1.10
CA TYR A 37 0.67 6.64 -1.22
C TYR A 37 0.52 5.31 -0.48
N PRO A 38 1.37 4.27 -0.69
CA PRO A 38 1.28 3.05 0.09
C PRO A 38 1.58 3.28 1.59
N LEU A 39 2.49 4.21 1.94
CA LEU A 39 2.71 4.57 3.33
C LEU A 39 1.45 5.17 3.96
N SER A 40 0.79 6.13 3.28
CA SER A 40 -0.47 6.70 3.74
C SER A 40 -1.57 5.66 3.91
N THR A 41 -1.62 4.65 3.05
CA THR A 41 -2.57 3.53 3.16
C THR A 41 -2.38 2.73 4.46
N LEU A 42 -1.14 2.40 4.83
CA LEU A 42 -0.86 1.76 6.12
C LEU A 42 -1.20 2.67 7.30
N MET A 43 -0.89 3.95 7.20
CA MET A 43 -1.21 4.93 8.25
C MET A 43 -2.71 5.07 8.45
N LEU A 44 -3.53 5.09 7.38
CA LEU A 44 -5.00 5.11 7.45
C LEU A 44 -5.58 3.86 8.10
N ALA A 45 -4.90 2.71 8.02
CA ALA A 45 -5.24 1.51 8.78
C ALA A 45 -4.89 1.61 10.27
N GLY A 46 -4.21 2.68 10.72
CA GLY A 46 -3.75 2.85 12.10
C GLY A 46 -2.36 2.26 12.39
N ILE A 47 -1.66 1.77 11.37
CA ILE A 47 -0.37 1.09 11.51
C ILE A 47 0.75 2.14 11.63
N ARG A 48 1.58 2.00 12.68
CA ARG A 48 2.69 2.93 12.98
C ARG A 48 4.08 2.28 12.91
N ASP A 49 4.17 0.97 13.13
CA ASP A 49 5.41 0.21 12.96
C ASP A 49 5.51 -0.25 11.52
N VAL A 50 6.45 0.28 10.75
CA VAL A 50 6.57 0.04 9.30
C VAL A 50 7.97 -0.43 8.93
N LEU A 51 8.06 -1.54 8.20
CA LEU A 51 9.26 -2.02 7.54
C LEU A 51 9.18 -1.69 6.05
N LEU A 52 10.13 -0.94 5.54
CA LEU A 52 10.30 -0.71 4.11
C LEU A 52 11.39 -1.64 3.58
N ILE A 53 11.03 -2.52 2.65
CA ILE A 53 11.93 -3.48 2.01
C ILE A 53 12.23 -2.97 0.59
N SER A 54 13.50 -2.78 0.27
CA SER A 54 13.94 -2.31 -1.05
C SER A 54 15.29 -2.90 -1.46
N THR A 55 15.79 -2.50 -2.63
CA THR A 55 17.12 -2.90 -3.06
C THR A 55 18.22 -2.30 -2.17
N PRO A 56 19.40 -2.91 -2.04
CA PRO A 56 20.51 -2.31 -1.28
C PRO A 56 20.88 -0.89 -1.74
N GLN A 57 20.73 -0.60 -3.04
CA GLN A 57 21.02 0.72 -3.62
C GLN A 57 20.01 1.78 -3.23
N ASP A 58 18.75 1.41 -3.02
CA ASP A 58 17.65 2.36 -2.79
C ASP A 58 17.30 2.52 -1.30
N VAL A 59 17.60 1.55 -0.44
CA VAL A 59 17.39 1.64 1.02
C VAL A 59 17.96 2.94 1.61
N PRO A 60 19.19 3.38 1.28
CA PRO A 60 19.72 4.66 1.80
C PRO A 60 18.87 5.86 1.38
N ARG A 61 18.28 5.86 0.18
CA ARG A 61 17.43 6.95 -0.34
C ARG A 61 16.10 7.01 0.42
N PHE A 62 15.46 5.87 0.69
CA PHE A 62 14.25 5.81 1.52
C PHE A 62 14.53 6.24 2.97
N ARG A 63 15.68 5.85 3.51
CA ARG A 63 16.12 6.29 4.85
C ARG A 63 16.36 7.81 4.88
N ALA A 64 16.92 8.38 3.84
CA ALA A 64 17.08 9.84 3.74
C ALA A 64 15.71 10.55 3.66
N LEU A 65 14.70 9.93 2.99
CA LEU A 65 13.36 10.49 2.83
C LEU A 65 12.55 10.47 4.14
N PHE A 66 12.57 9.37 4.90
CA PHE A 66 11.68 9.19 6.06
C PHE A 66 12.39 9.18 7.41
N GLY A 67 13.73 9.00 7.44
CA GLY A 67 14.48 8.82 8.68
C GLY A 67 14.04 7.58 9.44
N ASP A 68 13.86 7.72 10.74
CA ASP A 68 13.29 6.70 11.63
C ASP A 68 11.75 6.76 11.72
N GLY A 69 11.13 7.70 11.02
CA GLY A 69 9.69 7.93 11.02
C GLY A 69 9.16 8.76 12.19
N ALA A 70 9.95 9.03 13.19
CA ALA A 70 9.50 9.71 14.43
C ALA A 70 8.82 11.06 14.16
N ARG A 71 9.28 11.81 13.15
CA ARG A 71 8.66 13.08 12.74
C ARG A 71 7.21 12.97 12.26
N LEU A 72 6.80 11.76 11.82
CA LEU A 72 5.42 11.42 11.41
C LEU A 72 4.69 10.61 12.48
N GLY A 73 5.30 10.42 13.65
CA GLY A 73 4.77 9.56 14.71
C GLY A 73 4.80 8.07 14.36
N LEU A 74 5.65 7.68 13.42
CA LEU A 74 5.89 6.31 12.98
C LEU A 74 7.20 5.75 13.59
N ASN A 75 7.36 4.44 13.51
CA ASN A 75 8.60 3.72 13.76
C ASN A 75 8.98 3.00 12.45
N MET A 76 9.87 3.63 11.68
CA MET A 76 10.31 3.11 10.38
C MET A 76 11.56 2.27 10.51
N ARG A 77 11.52 1.07 9.94
CA ARG A 77 12.68 0.19 9.76
C ARG A 77 12.89 -0.10 8.28
N TYR A 78 14.08 -0.53 7.94
CA TYR A 78 14.48 -0.77 6.56
C TYR A 78 15.19 -2.10 6.46
N ALA A 79 14.85 -2.86 5.41
CA ALA A 79 15.52 -4.11 5.07
C ALA A 79 15.86 -4.17 3.58
N GLU A 80 16.87 -4.92 3.25
CA GLU A 80 17.34 -5.11 1.89
C GLU A 80 16.73 -6.36 1.27
N GLN A 81 16.32 -6.24 0.01
CA GLN A 81 15.96 -7.33 -0.88
C GLN A 81 16.97 -7.36 -2.03
N PRO A 82 18.05 -8.13 -1.93
CA PRO A 82 19.11 -8.15 -2.95
C PRO A 82 18.63 -8.69 -4.30
N LYS A 83 17.67 -9.62 -4.28
CA LYS A 83 17.05 -10.22 -5.47
C LYS A 83 15.52 -10.26 -5.30
N PRO A 84 14.75 -9.85 -6.31
CA PRO A 84 13.29 -9.89 -6.26
C PRO A 84 12.79 -11.33 -6.55
N GLU A 85 12.67 -12.14 -5.53
CA GLU A 85 12.26 -13.55 -5.61
C GLU A 85 10.77 -13.73 -5.30
N GLY A 86 9.95 -12.73 -5.59
CA GLY A 86 8.50 -12.74 -5.42
C GLY A 86 8.00 -11.95 -4.21
N LEU A 87 6.69 -11.72 -4.17
CA LEU A 87 6.07 -10.85 -3.16
C LEU A 87 6.06 -11.48 -1.77
N ALA A 88 5.90 -12.81 -1.68
CA ALA A 88 5.89 -13.52 -0.40
C ALA A 88 7.26 -13.51 0.31
N GLN A 89 8.37 -13.22 -0.41
CA GLN A 89 9.69 -13.02 0.18
C GLN A 89 9.69 -11.90 1.24
N ALA A 90 8.78 -10.94 1.13
CA ALA A 90 8.63 -9.86 2.13
C ALA A 90 8.44 -10.39 3.55
N PHE A 91 7.76 -11.52 3.73
CA PHE A 91 7.55 -12.15 5.04
C PHE A 91 8.77 -12.90 5.53
N VAL A 92 9.56 -13.46 4.63
CA VAL A 92 10.85 -14.10 4.97
C VAL A 92 11.84 -13.05 5.47
N ILE A 93 11.97 -11.93 4.75
CA ILE A 93 12.85 -10.80 5.11
C ILE A 93 12.32 -10.11 6.39
N GLY A 94 11.00 -9.90 6.48
CA GLY A 94 10.36 -9.20 7.59
C GLY A 94 10.15 -10.02 8.86
N ARG A 95 10.60 -11.27 8.93
CA ARG A 95 10.32 -12.20 10.03
C ARG A 95 10.69 -11.64 11.41
N GLU A 96 11.89 -11.12 11.58
CA GLU A 96 12.33 -10.55 12.86
C GLU A 96 11.55 -9.30 13.23
N PHE A 97 11.22 -8.46 12.25
CA PHE A 97 10.41 -7.26 12.45
C PHE A 97 8.99 -7.62 12.90
N MET A 98 8.38 -8.62 12.30
CA MET A 98 7.05 -9.08 12.66
C MET A 98 7.00 -9.75 14.04
N GLY A 99 8.01 -10.57 14.35
CA GLY A 99 8.01 -11.35 15.58
C GLY A 99 6.76 -12.24 15.68
N ARG A 100 5.86 -11.95 16.62
CA ARG A 100 4.58 -12.64 16.81
C ARG A 100 3.36 -11.85 16.37
N ASP A 101 3.58 -10.65 15.85
CA ASP A 101 2.49 -9.76 15.46
C ASP A 101 1.93 -10.12 14.07
N PRO A 102 0.65 -9.84 13.78
CA PRO A 102 0.11 -9.88 12.45
C PRO A 102 0.71 -8.77 11.58
N ALA A 103 0.65 -8.91 10.25
CA ALA A 103 1.18 -7.92 9.32
C ALA A 103 0.17 -7.48 8.28
N ALA A 104 0.33 -6.24 7.80
CA ALA A 104 -0.20 -5.77 6.54
C ALA A 104 0.95 -5.57 5.56
N LEU A 105 0.81 -6.09 4.35
CA LEU A 105 1.73 -5.89 3.23
C LEU A 105 1.07 -4.98 2.21
N VAL A 106 1.75 -3.92 1.81
CA VAL A 106 1.35 -3.09 0.67
C VAL A 106 2.49 -3.04 -0.35
N LEU A 107 2.14 -3.13 -1.62
CA LEU A 107 3.11 -2.97 -2.70
C LEU A 107 3.44 -1.49 -2.86
N GLY A 108 4.72 -1.17 -2.94
CA GLY A 108 5.25 0.19 -2.97
C GLY A 108 4.88 1.01 -4.21
N ASP A 109 4.22 0.39 -5.18
CA ASP A 109 3.77 0.97 -6.45
C ASP A 109 2.24 1.02 -6.59
N ASN A 110 1.50 0.74 -5.52
CA ASN A 110 0.05 0.76 -5.51
C ASN A 110 -0.49 2.02 -4.82
N ILE A 111 -1.47 2.65 -5.44
CA ILE A 111 -2.19 3.81 -4.93
C ILE A 111 -3.62 3.40 -4.67
N PHE A 112 -4.11 3.70 -3.46
CA PHE A 112 -5.50 3.53 -3.06
C PHE A 112 -6.06 4.88 -2.64
N TYR A 113 -7.24 5.24 -3.17
CA TYR A 113 -7.92 6.46 -2.79
C TYR A 113 -9.43 6.34 -3.03
N GLY A 114 -10.22 6.92 -2.15
CA GLY A 114 -11.68 7.02 -2.33
C GLY A 114 -12.44 7.04 -1.02
N ALA A 115 -13.71 7.42 -1.13
CA ALA A 115 -14.62 7.46 0.00
C ALA A 115 -14.80 6.05 0.60
N GLY A 116 -14.76 5.95 1.93
CA GLY A 116 -14.92 4.67 2.64
C GLY A 116 -13.66 3.80 2.68
N LEU A 117 -12.53 4.23 2.11
CA LEU A 117 -11.28 3.45 2.17
C LEU A 117 -10.81 3.25 3.62
N ARG A 118 -10.75 4.32 4.42
CA ARG A 118 -10.28 4.27 5.81
C ARG A 118 -11.07 3.27 6.68
N PRO A 119 -12.42 3.30 6.72
CA PRO A 119 -13.18 2.29 7.46
C PRO A 119 -12.90 0.86 7.02
N LEU A 120 -12.74 0.60 5.72
CA LEU A 120 -12.41 -0.74 5.20
C LEU A 120 -11.03 -1.20 5.69
N LEU A 121 -10.03 -0.31 5.69
CA LEU A 121 -8.69 -0.62 6.19
C LEU A 121 -8.69 -0.90 7.69
N GLN A 122 -9.41 -0.09 8.48
CA GLN A 122 -9.54 -0.28 9.92
C GLN A 122 -10.30 -1.57 10.26
N GLN A 123 -11.34 -1.90 9.48
CA GLN A 123 -12.03 -3.18 9.63
C GLN A 123 -11.11 -4.37 9.31
N ALA A 124 -10.27 -4.26 8.27
CA ALA A 124 -9.28 -5.30 7.97
C ALA A 124 -8.22 -5.44 9.06
N ASP A 125 -7.79 -4.33 9.67
CA ASP A 125 -6.84 -4.34 10.79
C ASP A 125 -7.41 -5.05 12.03
N GLN A 126 -8.70 -4.90 12.30
CA GLN A 126 -9.40 -5.56 13.43
C GLN A 126 -9.48 -7.08 13.26
N HIS A 127 -9.40 -7.60 12.02
CA HIS A 127 -9.34 -9.05 11.77
C HIS A 127 -7.93 -9.57 12.01
N THR A 128 -7.69 -10.12 13.18
CA THR A 128 -6.37 -10.59 13.60
C THR A 128 -6.10 -12.06 13.31
N GLN A 129 -7.09 -12.80 12.83
CA GLN A 129 -6.98 -14.22 12.46
C GLN A 129 -7.25 -14.42 10.97
N GLY A 130 -6.45 -15.26 10.33
CA GLY A 130 -6.54 -15.53 8.90
C GLY A 130 -6.01 -14.39 8.04
N ALA A 131 -6.52 -14.29 6.83
CA ALA A 131 -6.11 -13.30 5.84
C ALA A 131 -7.29 -12.45 5.36
N THR A 132 -7.02 -11.17 5.10
CA THR A 132 -7.94 -10.29 4.35
C THR A 132 -7.19 -9.73 3.15
N VAL A 133 -7.76 -9.91 1.95
CA VAL A 133 -7.27 -9.36 0.69
C VAL A 133 -8.35 -8.52 0.04
N PHE A 134 -7.95 -7.59 -0.82
CA PHE A 134 -8.87 -6.69 -1.50
C PHE A 134 -8.94 -7.04 -2.98
N ALA A 135 -10.15 -7.15 -3.51
CA ALA A 135 -10.42 -7.41 -4.92
C ALA A 135 -11.01 -6.18 -5.60
N TYR A 136 -10.54 -5.86 -6.79
CA TYR A 136 -10.97 -4.71 -7.57
C TYR A 136 -11.36 -5.14 -9.00
N TYR A 137 -12.46 -4.60 -9.51
CA TYR A 137 -12.93 -4.92 -10.86
C TYR A 137 -12.08 -4.18 -11.90
N VAL A 138 -11.42 -4.93 -12.80
CA VAL A 138 -10.52 -4.39 -13.83
C VAL A 138 -10.92 -4.83 -15.22
N ALA A 139 -10.46 -4.12 -16.24
CA ALA A 139 -10.68 -4.45 -17.65
C ALA A 139 -9.72 -5.55 -18.15
N ASP A 140 -8.53 -5.66 -17.55
CA ASP A 140 -7.39 -6.50 -17.95
C ASP A 140 -6.94 -7.46 -16.82
N PRO A 141 -7.84 -8.37 -16.36
CA PRO A 141 -7.58 -9.21 -15.17
C PRO A 141 -6.41 -10.17 -15.34
N GLU A 142 -6.05 -10.57 -16.56
CA GLU A 142 -4.94 -11.48 -16.86
C GLU A 142 -3.56 -11.00 -16.38
N ARG A 143 -3.44 -9.73 -15.98
CA ARG A 143 -2.21 -9.14 -15.45
C ARG A 143 -1.98 -9.43 -13.97
N TYR A 144 -3.00 -9.88 -13.25
CA TYR A 144 -3.07 -9.95 -11.79
C TYR A 144 -3.42 -11.35 -11.28
N GLY A 145 -3.36 -11.53 -9.98
CA GLY A 145 -4.06 -12.63 -9.33
C GLY A 145 -5.57 -12.39 -9.43
N VAL A 146 -6.33 -13.36 -9.93
CA VAL A 146 -7.77 -13.23 -10.20
C VAL A 146 -8.57 -14.06 -9.23
N VAL A 147 -9.55 -13.41 -8.56
CA VAL A 147 -10.51 -14.08 -7.68
C VAL A 147 -11.72 -14.51 -8.49
N THR A 148 -12.09 -15.78 -8.35
CA THR A 148 -13.37 -16.30 -8.84
C THR A 148 -14.31 -16.55 -7.66
N PHE A 149 -15.56 -16.14 -7.79
CA PHE A 149 -16.61 -16.37 -6.80
C PHE A 149 -17.61 -17.40 -7.33
N ASP A 150 -18.14 -18.21 -6.43
CA ASP A 150 -19.25 -19.11 -6.73
C ASP A 150 -20.60 -18.35 -6.84
N SER A 151 -21.68 -19.05 -7.16
CA SER A 151 -23.03 -18.48 -7.26
C SER A 151 -23.59 -17.93 -5.95
N THR A 152 -22.96 -18.23 -4.81
CA THR A 152 -23.31 -17.71 -3.47
C THR A 152 -22.47 -16.51 -3.05
N GLY A 153 -21.50 -16.09 -3.90
CA GLY A 153 -20.57 -15.00 -3.61
C GLY A 153 -19.37 -15.42 -2.72
N ARG A 154 -19.16 -16.71 -2.51
CA ARG A 154 -17.98 -17.22 -1.80
C ARG A 154 -16.80 -17.35 -2.75
N VAL A 155 -15.60 -17.14 -2.26
CA VAL A 155 -14.38 -17.33 -3.03
C VAL A 155 -14.20 -18.80 -3.36
N GLU A 156 -14.18 -19.11 -4.65
CA GLU A 156 -13.93 -20.45 -5.16
C GLU A 156 -12.44 -20.70 -5.41
N LYS A 157 -11.76 -19.70 -6.02
CA LYS A 157 -10.37 -19.84 -6.47
C LYS A 157 -9.68 -18.50 -6.58
N ILE A 158 -8.36 -18.50 -6.42
CA ILE A 158 -7.48 -17.41 -6.82
C ILE A 158 -6.42 -17.98 -7.76
N GLU A 159 -6.28 -17.40 -8.96
CA GLU A 159 -5.32 -17.80 -9.99
C GLU A 159 -4.34 -16.67 -10.30
N GLU A 160 -3.05 -16.97 -10.29
CA GLU A 160 -2.01 -16.02 -10.66
C GLU A 160 -1.95 -15.86 -12.18
N LYS A 161 -2.21 -14.64 -12.68
CA LYS A 161 -2.09 -14.25 -14.10
C LYS A 161 -2.67 -15.32 -15.07
N PRO A 162 -3.95 -15.67 -14.93
CA PRO A 162 -4.56 -16.71 -15.77
C PRO A 162 -4.61 -16.25 -17.23
N ARG A 163 -4.32 -17.16 -18.17
CA ARG A 163 -4.43 -16.87 -19.62
C ARG A 163 -5.87 -16.63 -20.07
N ALA A 164 -6.83 -17.23 -19.39
CA ALA A 164 -8.27 -17.12 -19.65
C ALA A 164 -8.99 -16.86 -18.31
N PRO A 165 -9.01 -15.62 -17.82
CA PRO A 165 -9.62 -15.29 -16.53
C PRO A 165 -11.14 -15.53 -16.56
N ARG A 166 -11.66 -16.16 -15.49
CA ARG A 166 -13.09 -16.39 -15.32
C ARG A 166 -13.83 -15.26 -14.63
N SER A 167 -13.07 -14.26 -14.14
CA SER A 167 -13.57 -13.11 -13.38
C SER A 167 -12.75 -11.89 -13.74
N HIS A 168 -13.35 -10.72 -13.55
CA HIS A 168 -12.68 -9.42 -13.66
C HIS A 168 -12.14 -8.90 -12.31
N TYR A 169 -12.27 -9.67 -11.22
CA TYR A 169 -11.83 -9.25 -9.90
C TYR A 169 -10.34 -9.57 -9.68
N ALA A 170 -9.50 -8.56 -9.83
CA ALA A 170 -8.06 -8.64 -9.53
C ALA A 170 -7.81 -8.49 -8.03
N VAL A 171 -6.92 -9.31 -7.46
CA VAL A 171 -6.37 -9.09 -6.12
C VAL A 171 -5.43 -7.90 -6.19
N THR A 172 -5.70 -6.89 -5.36
CA THR A 172 -4.87 -5.68 -5.30
C THR A 172 -3.57 -5.93 -4.52
N GLY A 173 -2.63 -4.98 -4.59
CA GLY A 173 -1.38 -5.06 -3.85
C GLY A 173 -1.47 -4.65 -2.37
N LEU A 174 -2.56 -5.03 -1.69
CA LEU A 174 -2.77 -4.78 -0.27
C LEU A 174 -3.32 -6.01 0.43
N TYR A 175 -2.64 -6.46 1.47
CA TYR A 175 -2.88 -7.72 2.13
C TYR A 175 -2.78 -7.56 3.64
N PHE A 176 -3.68 -8.19 4.39
CA PHE A 176 -3.64 -8.29 5.84
C PHE A 176 -3.60 -9.75 6.25
N TYR A 177 -2.58 -10.15 6.99
CA TYR A 177 -2.36 -11.53 7.41
C TYR A 177 -2.16 -11.63 8.91
N ASP A 178 -2.56 -12.75 9.48
CA ASP A 178 -2.11 -13.15 10.82
C ASP A 178 -0.65 -13.61 10.77
N ASN A 179 -0.10 -13.99 11.93
CA ASN A 179 1.31 -14.39 12.02
C ASN A 179 1.61 -15.75 11.33
N THR A 180 0.58 -16.55 11.02
CA THR A 180 0.73 -17.83 10.30
C THR A 180 1.37 -17.64 8.92
N VAL A 181 1.24 -16.44 8.34
CA VAL A 181 1.88 -16.09 7.06
C VAL A 181 3.38 -16.36 7.04
N LEU A 182 4.08 -16.25 8.18
CA LEU A 182 5.52 -16.51 8.27
C LEU A 182 5.87 -17.96 7.95
N GLU A 183 5.09 -18.91 8.48
CA GLU A 183 5.31 -20.32 8.22
C GLU A 183 4.81 -20.71 6.81
N ILE A 184 3.71 -20.13 6.34
CA ILE A 184 3.24 -20.33 4.97
C ILE A 184 4.31 -19.85 3.98
N ALA A 185 4.79 -18.61 4.11
CA ALA A 185 5.79 -18.06 3.20
C ALA A 185 7.12 -18.86 3.19
N ARG A 186 7.52 -19.36 4.36
CA ARG A 186 8.71 -20.22 4.49
C ARG A 186 8.56 -21.57 3.79
N GLY A 187 7.34 -22.11 3.75
CA GLY A 187 7.01 -23.39 3.13
C GLY A 187 6.76 -23.33 1.63
N LEU A 188 6.74 -22.14 1.02
CA LEU A 188 6.51 -21.99 -0.41
C LEU A 188 7.68 -22.52 -1.23
N THR A 189 7.35 -23.08 -2.38
CA THR A 189 8.32 -23.39 -3.44
C THR A 189 8.19 -22.34 -4.55
N PRO A 190 9.30 -21.86 -5.14
CA PRO A 190 9.25 -20.94 -6.25
C PRO A 190 8.41 -21.48 -7.40
N SER A 191 7.58 -20.62 -8.00
CA SER A 191 6.80 -20.94 -9.20
C SER A 191 7.68 -21.19 -10.42
N ALA A 192 7.08 -21.55 -11.55
CA ALA A 192 7.79 -21.67 -12.84
C ALA A 192 8.49 -20.35 -13.27
N ARG A 193 8.11 -19.21 -12.65
CA ARG A 193 8.76 -17.89 -12.85
C ARG A 193 9.95 -17.67 -11.92
N GLY A 194 10.22 -18.60 -11.00
CA GLY A 194 11.24 -18.45 -9.95
C GLY A 194 10.83 -17.54 -8.80
N GLU A 195 9.52 -17.26 -8.64
CA GLU A 195 8.98 -16.33 -7.65
C GLU A 195 8.21 -17.06 -6.55
N LEU A 196 8.36 -16.60 -5.30
CA LEU A 196 7.48 -16.95 -4.18
C LEU A 196 6.19 -16.14 -4.31
N GLU A 197 5.15 -16.79 -4.83
CA GLU A 197 3.92 -16.13 -5.23
C GLU A 197 3.06 -15.77 -4.03
N ILE A 198 2.56 -14.53 -3.99
CA ILE A 198 1.59 -14.12 -2.98
C ILE A 198 0.25 -14.83 -3.16
N THR A 199 -0.08 -15.22 -4.38
CA THR A 199 -1.26 -16.02 -4.70
C THR A 199 -1.24 -17.38 -4.02
N ASP A 200 -0.06 -17.99 -3.86
CA ASP A 200 0.05 -19.28 -3.14
C ASP A 200 -0.17 -19.09 -1.63
N VAL A 201 0.29 -17.97 -1.07
CA VAL A 201 -0.06 -17.59 0.32
C VAL A 201 -1.57 -17.46 0.47
N ASN A 202 -2.23 -16.72 -0.43
CA ASN A 202 -3.69 -16.54 -0.39
C ASN A 202 -4.44 -17.86 -0.53
N ASN A 203 -3.97 -18.74 -1.41
CA ASN A 203 -4.55 -20.08 -1.61
C ASN A 203 -4.37 -20.99 -0.38
N ALA A 204 -3.29 -20.85 0.39
CA ALA A 204 -3.12 -21.56 1.64
C ALA A 204 -4.19 -21.15 2.66
N TYR A 205 -4.47 -19.84 2.80
CA TYR A 205 -5.55 -19.35 3.64
C TYR A 205 -6.95 -19.72 3.11
N LEU A 206 -7.14 -19.71 1.79
CA LEU A 206 -8.40 -20.16 1.17
C LEU A 206 -8.68 -21.62 1.49
N LYS A 207 -7.68 -22.49 1.34
CA LYS A 207 -7.76 -23.92 1.66
C LYS A 207 -8.05 -24.18 3.15
N ALA A 208 -7.47 -23.31 4.02
CA ALA A 208 -7.74 -23.38 5.46
C ALA A 208 -9.12 -22.81 5.85
N GLY A 209 -9.87 -22.20 4.91
CA GLY A 209 -11.17 -21.57 5.20
C GLY A 209 -11.06 -20.26 5.98
N THR A 210 -9.89 -19.62 5.99
CA THR A 210 -9.59 -18.41 6.78
C THR A 210 -9.22 -17.21 5.92
N LEU A 211 -9.46 -17.28 4.60
CA LEU A 211 -9.32 -16.15 3.68
C LEU A 211 -10.62 -15.35 3.60
N ARG A 212 -10.50 -14.04 3.78
CA ARG A 212 -11.56 -13.07 3.51
C ARG A 212 -11.17 -12.22 2.31
N VAL A 213 -12.10 -12.05 1.36
CA VAL A 213 -11.95 -11.14 0.22
C VAL A 213 -12.93 -9.98 0.39
N VAL A 214 -12.41 -8.76 0.36
CA VAL A 214 -13.19 -7.52 0.42
C VAL A 214 -13.18 -6.89 -0.97
N THR A 215 -14.35 -6.75 -1.59
CA THR A 215 -14.47 -6.07 -2.90
C THR A 215 -14.47 -4.57 -2.72
N LEU A 216 -13.56 -3.89 -3.41
CA LEU A 216 -13.52 -2.43 -3.46
C LEU A 216 -14.58 -1.92 -4.45
N GLY A 217 -15.44 -1.04 -3.96
CA GLY A 217 -16.53 -0.47 -4.76
C GLY A 217 -16.06 0.60 -5.75
N ARG A 218 -16.98 1.07 -6.60
CA ARG A 218 -16.72 2.09 -7.64
C ARG A 218 -16.24 3.44 -7.11
N GLY A 219 -16.48 3.75 -5.84
CA GLY A 219 -16.02 4.98 -5.19
C GLY A 219 -14.54 4.95 -4.77
N ILE A 220 -13.87 3.80 -4.92
CA ILE A 220 -12.45 3.65 -4.59
C ILE A 220 -11.66 3.46 -5.89
N ALA A 221 -10.59 4.22 -6.05
CA ALA A 221 -9.60 4.04 -7.10
C ALA A 221 -8.45 3.17 -6.56
N TRP A 222 -8.09 2.14 -7.34
CA TRP A 222 -6.85 1.40 -7.20
C TRP A 222 -6.04 1.58 -8.49
N LEU A 223 -4.81 2.08 -8.36
CA LEU A 223 -3.93 2.36 -9.48
C LEU A 223 -2.62 1.59 -9.29
N ASP A 224 -2.30 0.74 -10.27
CA ASP A 224 -1.01 0.06 -10.40
C ASP A 224 -0.12 0.89 -11.34
N THR A 225 1.03 1.33 -10.86
CA THR A 225 1.95 2.19 -11.61
C THR A 225 3.07 1.38 -12.30
N GLY A 226 2.74 0.19 -12.81
CA GLY A 226 3.70 -0.79 -13.32
C GLY A 226 4.29 -0.48 -14.71
N THR A 227 3.69 0.44 -15.47
CA THR A 227 4.13 0.86 -16.81
C THR A 227 4.19 2.39 -16.93
N PRO A 228 4.87 2.97 -17.94
CA PRO A 228 4.88 4.41 -18.16
C PRO A 228 3.47 4.99 -18.31
N GLU A 229 2.57 4.29 -19.01
CA GLU A 229 1.19 4.70 -19.22
C GLU A 229 0.41 4.72 -17.90
N SER A 230 0.53 3.67 -17.09
CA SER A 230 -0.18 3.60 -15.80
C SER A 230 0.37 4.61 -14.78
N LEU A 231 1.68 4.92 -14.82
CA LEU A 231 2.29 5.96 -14.00
C LEU A 231 1.76 7.36 -14.40
N LEU A 232 1.65 7.62 -15.69
CA LEU A 232 1.08 8.87 -16.22
C LEU A 232 -0.41 8.99 -15.83
N GLN A 233 -1.19 7.92 -16.02
CA GLN A 233 -2.60 7.88 -15.63
C GLN A 233 -2.79 8.15 -14.14
N ALA A 234 -1.97 7.55 -13.29
CA ALA A 234 -2.00 7.79 -11.85
C ALA A 234 -1.70 9.25 -11.51
N SER A 235 -0.67 9.83 -12.13
CA SER A 235 -0.32 11.25 -11.94
C SER A 235 -1.45 12.17 -12.40
N THR A 236 -2.07 11.88 -13.54
CA THR A 236 -3.19 12.66 -14.10
C THR A 236 -4.43 12.58 -13.19
N TYR A 237 -4.75 11.37 -12.70
CA TYR A 237 -5.86 11.16 -11.77
C TYR A 237 -5.66 11.95 -10.48
N VAL A 238 -4.49 11.81 -9.83
CA VAL A 238 -4.17 12.52 -8.60
C VAL A 238 -4.24 14.03 -8.82
N ALA A 239 -3.62 14.54 -9.90
CA ALA A 239 -3.65 15.97 -10.24
C ALA A 239 -5.09 16.50 -10.41
N ALA A 240 -5.93 15.78 -11.15
CA ALA A 240 -7.31 16.19 -11.41
C ALA A 240 -8.14 16.29 -10.13
N VAL A 241 -8.01 15.31 -9.22
CA VAL A 241 -8.74 15.30 -7.95
C VAL A 241 -8.22 16.39 -7.02
N GLU A 242 -6.90 16.48 -6.82
CA GLU A 242 -6.28 17.47 -5.92
C GLU A 242 -6.57 18.90 -6.37
N GLN A 243 -6.45 19.19 -7.68
CA GLN A 243 -6.75 20.51 -8.22
C GLN A 243 -8.22 20.89 -8.07
N ARG A 244 -9.13 19.92 -8.19
CA ARG A 244 -10.56 20.17 -8.04
C ARG A 244 -10.98 20.40 -6.59
N GLN A 245 -10.44 19.61 -5.66
CA GLN A 245 -10.85 19.62 -4.24
C GLN A 245 -10.02 20.59 -3.40
N GLY A 246 -8.81 20.94 -3.83
CA GLY A 246 -7.85 21.65 -3.00
C GLY A 246 -7.27 20.81 -1.86
N LEU A 247 -7.52 19.50 -1.86
CA LEU A 247 -7.07 18.55 -0.85
C LEU A 247 -6.08 17.56 -1.45
N LYS A 248 -5.10 17.12 -0.67
CA LYS A 248 -4.07 16.22 -1.17
C LYS A 248 -4.40 14.75 -0.95
N ILE A 249 -3.99 13.92 -1.90
CA ILE A 249 -4.08 12.47 -1.82
C ILE A 249 -2.73 11.93 -1.31
N GLY A 250 -2.73 11.17 -0.20
CA GLY A 250 -1.54 10.51 0.31
C GLY A 250 -0.47 11.45 0.85
N ALA A 251 -0.83 12.67 1.30
CA ALA A 251 0.06 13.54 2.06
C ALA A 251 0.29 12.93 3.45
N VAL A 252 1.46 12.32 3.67
CA VAL A 252 1.73 11.55 4.89
C VAL A 252 1.71 12.40 6.16
N GLU A 253 2.06 13.69 6.08
CA GLU A 253 1.99 14.66 7.17
C GLU A 253 0.54 14.95 7.57
N GLU A 254 -0.36 15.12 6.57
CA GLU A 254 -1.78 15.27 6.81
C GLU A 254 -2.37 14.02 7.43
N VAL A 255 -2.07 12.84 6.86
CA VAL A 255 -2.57 11.56 7.41
C VAL A 255 -2.08 11.37 8.83
N ALA A 256 -0.81 11.64 9.13
CA ALA A 256 -0.28 11.58 10.49
C ALA A 256 -1.03 12.49 11.47
N TYR A 257 -1.34 13.70 11.06
CA TYR A 257 -2.10 14.67 11.86
C TYR A 257 -3.55 14.21 12.08
N ARG A 258 -4.26 13.82 11.01
CA ARG A 258 -5.66 13.39 11.08
C ARG A 258 -5.84 12.08 11.84
N MET A 259 -4.83 11.20 11.80
CA MET A 259 -4.81 9.96 12.58
C MET A 259 -4.38 10.18 14.04
N GLY A 260 -4.05 11.42 14.44
CA GLY A 260 -3.58 11.72 15.79
C GLY A 260 -2.19 11.17 16.10
N PHE A 261 -1.38 10.88 15.09
CA PHE A 261 0.00 10.41 15.29
C PHE A 261 0.92 11.57 15.67
N ILE A 262 0.63 12.77 15.15
CA ILE A 262 1.33 14.03 15.45
C ILE A 262 0.30 15.15 15.70
N ASP A 263 0.74 16.21 16.35
CA ASP A 263 -0.05 17.42 16.59
C ASP A 263 0.18 18.51 15.53
N ALA A 264 -0.60 19.60 15.60
CA ALA A 264 -0.49 20.74 14.69
C ALA A 264 0.91 21.40 14.73
N ALA A 265 1.54 21.46 15.91
CA ALA A 265 2.88 22.03 16.04
C ALA A 265 3.94 21.18 15.32
N ALA A 266 3.77 19.86 15.30
CA ALA A 266 4.62 18.97 14.51
C ALA A 266 4.42 19.19 13.01
N VAL A 267 3.17 19.34 12.53
CA VAL A 267 2.89 19.67 11.13
C VAL A 267 3.55 21.00 10.75
N GLU A 268 3.45 22.02 11.59
CA GLU A 268 4.08 23.31 11.33
C GLU A 268 5.61 23.20 11.20
N ARG A 269 6.26 22.41 12.06
CA ARG A 269 7.70 22.13 11.95
C ARG A 269 8.05 21.43 10.65
N LEU A 270 7.23 20.46 10.18
CA LEU A 270 7.43 19.74 8.93
C LEU A 270 7.22 20.63 7.70
N ALA A 271 6.22 21.53 7.75
CA ALA A 271 5.89 22.42 6.66
C ALA A 271 6.86 23.61 6.52
N THR A 272 7.51 24.03 7.63
CA THR A 272 8.40 25.21 7.64
C THR A 272 9.52 25.15 6.59
N PRO A 273 10.26 24.04 6.40
CA PRO A 273 11.28 23.93 5.35
C PRO A 273 10.69 23.97 3.92
N LEU A 274 9.37 23.75 3.80
CA LEU A 274 8.65 23.70 2.54
C LEU A 274 7.89 25.01 2.23
N LYS A 275 8.09 26.07 3.04
CA LYS A 275 7.49 27.38 2.76
C LYS A 275 7.90 27.87 1.37
N GLY A 276 6.93 28.39 0.63
CA GLY A 276 7.15 28.90 -0.72
C GLY A 276 6.92 27.86 -1.82
N ASN A 277 6.54 26.62 -1.45
CA ASN A 277 6.01 25.67 -2.43
C ASN A 277 4.54 25.29 -2.10
N PRO A 278 3.75 24.86 -3.10
CA PRO A 278 2.32 24.56 -2.89
C PRO A 278 2.05 23.46 -1.87
N TYR A 279 2.97 22.49 -1.69
CA TYR A 279 2.81 21.42 -0.73
C TYR A 279 2.93 21.93 0.72
N GLY A 280 3.95 22.73 1.01
CA GLY A 280 4.13 23.32 2.33
C GLY A 280 3.02 24.30 2.70
N GLU A 281 2.58 25.13 1.75
CA GLU A 281 1.45 26.06 1.94
C GLU A 281 0.15 25.31 2.25
N TYR A 282 -0.10 24.18 1.56
CA TYR A 282 -1.22 23.30 1.86
C TYR A 282 -1.20 22.80 3.30
N LEU A 283 -0.07 22.28 3.78
CA LEU A 283 0.04 21.76 5.15
C LEU A 283 -0.23 22.84 6.20
N LEU A 284 0.26 24.07 5.97
CA LEU A 284 0.02 25.20 6.86
C LEU A 284 -1.44 25.69 6.81
N ALA A 285 -2.07 25.65 5.64
CA ALA A 285 -3.50 26.00 5.52
C ALA A 285 -4.38 24.95 6.21
N MET A 286 -4.08 23.65 6.02
CA MET A 286 -4.84 22.54 6.58
C MET A 286 -4.96 22.58 8.11
N ILE A 287 -3.88 22.93 8.84
CA ILE A 287 -3.94 23.01 10.31
C ILE A 287 -4.71 24.23 10.83
N ARG A 288 -4.94 25.25 9.98
CA ARG A 288 -5.70 26.46 10.30
C ARG A 288 -7.18 26.35 9.91
N ASP A 289 -7.50 25.44 9.00
CA ASP A 289 -8.86 25.26 8.50
C ASP A 289 -9.68 24.46 9.52
N THR A 290 -10.61 25.16 10.17
CA THR A 290 -11.55 24.55 11.12
C THR A 290 -12.85 24.07 10.45
N SER A 291 -13.03 24.36 9.15
CA SER A 291 -14.23 24.02 8.38
C SER A 291 -14.18 22.62 7.76
N TYR A 292 -12.99 22.01 7.72
CA TYR A 292 -12.84 20.67 7.16
C TYR A 292 -13.41 19.61 8.11
N PRO A 293 -14.40 18.81 7.66
CA PRO A 293 -14.96 17.76 8.51
C PRO A 293 -13.85 16.77 8.92
N ARG A 294 -13.70 16.56 10.21
CA ARG A 294 -12.88 15.48 10.72
C ARG A 294 -13.54 14.17 10.26
N GLU A 295 -12.81 13.30 9.57
CA GLU A 295 -13.36 12.03 9.04
C GLU A 295 -14.01 11.12 10.12
N SER A 296 -13.79 11.42 11.41
CA SER A 296 -14.45 10.76 12.55
C SER A 296 -15.93 11.18 12.72
N GLU A 297 -16.38 12.27 12.04
CA GLU A 297 -17.74 12.82 12.18
C GLU A 297 -18.65 12.51 10.98
N ALA A 298 -18.10 11.94 9.89
CA ALA A 298 -18.89 11.39 8.81
C ALA A 298 -19.42 10.01 9.26
N GLY A 299 -20.61 10.01 9.89
CA GLY A 299 -21.40 8.81 10.11
C GLY A 299 -21.68 8.09 8.77
N PRO A 300 -22.04 6.80 8.80
CA PRO A 300 -22.41 6.08 7.59
C PRO A 300 -23.57 6.79 6.90
N ALA A 301 -23.35 7.17 5.62
CA ALA A 301 -24.42 7.61 4.73
C ALA A 301 -25.26 6.40 4.31
#